data_509c3a3f0950e07e818eb5627cdca09e
#
_entry.id   509c3a3f0950e07e818eb5627cdca09e
#
_cell.length_a   1.000
_cell.length_b   1.000
_cell.length_c   1.000
_cell.angle_alpha   90.00
_cell.angle_beta   90.00
_cell.angle_gamma   90.00
#
_symmetry.space_group_name_H-M   'P 1'
#
loop_
_entity.id
_entity.type
_entity.pdbx_description
1 polymer ?
#
loop_
_entity_poly.entity_id
_entity_poly.type
_entity_poly.pdbx_seq_one_letter_code
_entity_poly.pdbx_strand_id
1 'polypeptide(L)'
;QSDAALDAMDEWNQTHHGRSGLIARVKASKIDEAEAVRQTLAFLAEYSEPKASPLCGNSICQDRRFMANYMPELEAFFHYRNLDVSTLKELANRWKPEIMAGLTKKATHQALDDIRESIEELRYYREHFIAG
;
A
#
# COMPACT_ATOMS: atom_id res chain seq x y z
N GLN A 1 -1.80 8.44 14.70
CA GLN A 1 -1.32 9.76 14.25
C GLN A 1 -1.78 10.87 15.19
N SER A 2 -0.99 11.91 15.31
CA SER A 2 -1.37 13.08 16.12
C SER A 2 -2.48 13.87 15.44
N ASP A 3 -3.32 14.53 16.25
CA ASP A 3 -4.36 15.39 15.70
C ASP A 3 -3.75 16.54 14.89
N ALA A 4 -2.60 17.07 15.33
CA ALA A 4 -1.91 18.13 14.59
C ALA A 4 -1.48 17.68 13.18
N ALA A 5 -0.98 16.44 13.04
CA ALA A 5 -0.60 15.89 11.73
C ALA A 5 -1.81 15.74 10.82
N LEU A 6 -2.94 15.27 11.36
CA LEU A 6 -4.18 15.12 10.60
C LEU A 6 -4.76 16.46 10.16
N ASP A 7 -4.73 17.45 11.05
CA ASP A 7 -5.23 18.79 10.76
C ASP A 7 -4.35 19.55 9.76
N ALA A 8 -3.06 19.17 9.66
CA ALA A 8 -2.12 19.77 8.71
C ALA A 8 -2.22 19.19 7.28
N MET A 9 -3.03 18.16 7.06
CA MET A 9 -3.24 17.59 5.72
C MET A 9 -3.90 18.63 4.81
N ASP A 10 -3.60 18.52 3.49
CA ASP A 10 -4.21 19.41 2.51
C ASP A 10 -5.73 19.17 2.39
N GLU A 11 -6.42 20.09 1.75
CA GLU A 11 -7.89 20.06 1.61
C GLU A 11 -8.35 18.77 0.91
N TRP A 12 -7.62 18.34 -0.12
CA TRP A 12 -7.96 17.11 -0.86
C TRP A 12 -7.95 15.89 0.07
N ASN A 13 -6.88 15.73 0.84
CA ASN A 13 -6.75 14.59 1.76
C ASN A 13 -7.80 14.64 2.87
N GLN A 14 -8.06 15.81 3.44
CA GLN A 14 -9.08 15.95 4.47
C GLN A 14 -10.48 15.61 3.94
N THR A 15 -10.80 16.06 2.73
CA THR A 15 -12.09 15.79 2.11
C THR A 15 -12.28 14.31 1.81
N HIS A 16 -11.29 13.68 1.16
CA HIS A 16 -11.39 12.27 0.75
C HIS A 16 -11.36 11.32 1.95
N HIS A 17 -10.43 11.52 2.86
CA HIS A 17 -10.31 10.66 4.04
C HIS A 17 -11.43 10.91 5.05
N GLY A 18 -11.94 12.14 5.12
CA GLY A 18 -13.10 12.44 5.92
C GLY A 18 -14.35 11.70 5.44
N ARG A 19 -14.58 11.66 4.12
CA ARG A 19 -15.71 10.93 3.53
C ARG A 19 -15.63 9.43 3.74
N SER A 20 -14.44 8.84 3.73
CA SER A 20 -14.24 7.42 3.99
C SER A 20 -14.33 7.07 5.48
N GLY A 21 -14.38 8.07 6.36
CA GLY A 21 -14.35 7.88 7.80
C GLY A 21 -12.95 7.62 8.35
N LEU A 22 -11.92 7.70 7.52
CA LEU A 22 -10.55 7.40 7.92
C LEU A 22 -10.04 8.34 9.00
N ILE A 23 -10.25 9.64 8.86
CA ILE A 23 -9.78 10.64 9.83
C ILE A 23 -10.37 10.38 11.20
N ALA A 24 -11.69 10.13 11.28
CA ALA A 24 -12.37 9.83 12.53
C ALA A 24 -11.81 8.56 13.17
N ARG A 25 -11.60 7.50 12.40
CA ARG A 25 -11.05 6.24 12.90
C ARG A 25 -9.62 6.39 13.37
N VAL A 26 -8.79 7.16 12.67
CA VAL A 26 -7.41 7.42 13.08
C VAL A 26 -7.38 8.19 14.40
N LYS A 27 -8.21 9.23 14.54
CA LYS A 27 -8.31 10.02 15.77
C LYS A 27 -8.83 9.18 16.97
N ALA A 28 -9.72 8.22 16.72
CA ALA A 28 -10.26 7.34 17.74
C ALA A 28 -9.33 6.18 18.10
N SER A 29 -8.35 5.88 17.27
CA SER A 29 -7.44 4.75 17.50
C SER A 29 -6.55 4.99 18.71
N LYS A 30 -6.35 3.93 19.50
CA LYS A 30 -5.41 3.92 20.62
C LYS A 30 -4.06 3.33 20.27
N ILE A 31 -3.86 2.96 18.99
CA ILE A 31 -2.63 2.36 18.50
C ILE A 31 -1.74 3.46 17.95
N ASP A 32 -0.54 3.62 18.54
CA ASP A 32 0.49 4.53 18.03
C ASP A 32 1.38 3.82 17.00
N GLU A 33 2.36 4.53 16.45
CA GLU A 33 3.25 3.96 15.43
C GLU A 33 4.07 2.78 15.96
N ALA A 34 4.56 2.87 17.20
CA ALA A 34 5.35 1.79 17.80
C ALA A 34 4.53 0.52 17.96
N GLU A 35 3.28 0.64 18.40
CA GLU A 35 2.39 -0.51 18.54
C GLU A 35 1.99 -1.08 17.18
N ALA A 36 1.77 -0.23 16.19
CA ALA A 36 1.48 -0.66 14.83
C ALA A 36 2.65 -1.47 14.25
N VAL A 37 3.87 -1.02 14.45
CA VAL A 37 5.08 -1.75 14.04
C VAL A 37 5.14 -3.11 14.74
N ARG A 38 4.94 -3.14 16.05
CA ARG A 38 4.98 -4.38 16.84
C ARG A 38 3.96 -5.41 16.35
N GLN A 39 2.72 -4.99 16.17
CA GLN A 39 1.65 -5.88 15.71
C GLN A 39 1.91 -6.38 14.29
N THR A 40 2.37 -5.49 13.42
CA THR A 40 2.66 -5.85 12.02
C THR A 40 3.83 -6.84 11.95
N LEU A 41 4.90 -6.61 12.70
CA LEU A 41 6.04 -7.53 12.73
C LEU A 41 5.64 -8.90 13.28
N ALA A 42 4.80 -8.95 14.32
CA ALA A 42 4.31 -10.21 14.87
C ALA A 42 3.48 -10.99 13.84
N PHE A 43 2.64 -10.29 13.10
CA PHE A 43 1.84 -10.90 12.04
C PHE A 43 2.73 -11.43 10.91
N LEU A 44 3.66 -10.62 10.43
CA LEU A 44 4.55 -11.01 9.33
C LEU A 44 5.45 -12.19 9.69
N ALA A 45 5.91 -12.25 10.93
CA ALA A 45 6.77 -13.35 11.39
C ALA A 45 6.09 -14.71 11.34
N GLU A 46 4.76 -14.76 11.34
CA GLU A 46 4.00 -16.00 11.19
C GLU A 46 4.09 -16.57 9.77
N TYR A 47 4.36 -15.73 8.77
CA TYR A 47 4.27 -16.09 7.35
C TYR A 47 5.58 -15.97 6.60
N SER A 48 6.56 -15.28 7.14
CA SER A 48 7.82 -15.00 6.44
C SER A 48 8.98 -14.86 7.42
N GLU A 49 10.19 -15.18 6.92
CA GLU A 49 11.43 -14.94 7.65
C GLU A 49 11.93 -13.52 7.39
N PRO A 50 12.70 -12.92 8.31
CA PRO A 50 13.32 -11.63 8.07
C PRO A 50 14.16 -11.63 6.78
N LYS A 51 14.07 -10.57 6.00
CA LYS A 51 14.83 -10.37 4.75
C LYS A 51 14.49 -11.34 3.61
N ALA A 52 13.46 -12.17 3.78
CA ALA A 52 13.11 -13.19 2.77
C ALA A 52 12.20 -12.62 1.66
N SER A 53 11.26 -11.76 2.02
CA SER A 53 10.23 -11.29 1.10
C SER A 53 10.43 -9.83 0.70
N PRO A 54 10.32 -9.50 -0.61
CA PRO A 54 10.28 -8.10 -1.03
C PRO A 54 9.00 -7.43 -0.53
N LEU A 55 9.01 -6.12 -0.50
CA LEU A 55 7.82 -5.34 -0.22
C LEU A 55 7.01 -5.19 -1.50
N CYS A 56 5.72 -5.54 -1.46
CA CYS A 56 4.87 -5.63 -2.64
C CYS A 56 3.70 -4.65 -2.56
N GLY A 57 3.35 -4.05 -3.68
CA GLY A 57 2.19 -3.18 -3.77
C GLY A 57 2.26 -2.21 -4.93
N ASN A 58 1.25 -1.33 -5.02
CA ASN A 58 1.23 -0.25 -6.00
C ASN A 58 1.99 0.96 -5.46
N SER A 59 2.93 1.48 -6.24
CA SER A 59 3.79 2.60 -5.85
C SER A 59 4.45 2.38 -4.50
N ILE A 60 4.88 1.16 -4.28
CA ILE A 60 5.34 0.69 -2.97
C ILE A 60 6.60 1.41 -2.46
N CYS A 61 7.33 2.04 -3.33
CA CYS A 61 8.49 2.83 -2.92
C CYS A 61 8.10 4.02 -2.04
N GLN A 62 6.89 4.55 -2.17
CA GLN A 62 6.40 5.62 -1.29
C GLN A 62 6.16 5.08 0.11
N ASP A 63 5.52 3.90 0.23
CA ASP A 63 5.32 3.24 1.52
C ASP A 63 6.66 2.90 2.16
N ARG A 64 7.61 2.42 1.38
CA ARG A 64 8.93 2.07 1.87
C ARG A 64 9.68 3.28 2.39
N ARG A 65 9.58 4.41 1.69
CA ARG A 65 10.18 5.67 2.15
C ARG A 65 9.61 6.10 3.49
N PHE A 66 8.28 6.02 3.63
CA PHE A 66 7.62 6.35 4.89
C PHE A 66 8.10 5.44 6.02
N MET A 67 8.15 4.13 5.77
CA MET A 67 8.61 3.17 6.78
C MET A 67 10.07 3.38 7.16
N ALA A 68 10.93 3.68 6.19
CA ALA A 68 12.33 3.94 6.48
C ALA A 68 12.53 5.16 7.39
N ASN A 69 11.68 6.17 7.22
CA ASN A 69 11.75 7.41 8.01
C ASN A 69 11.11 7.27 9.40
N TYR A 70 10.00 6.53 9.51
CA TYR A 70 9.18 6.52 10.73
C TYR A 70 9.05 5.15 11.38
N MET A 71 9.30 4.08 10.63
CA MET A 71 9.15 2.69 11.09
C MET A 71 10.34 1.83 10.63
N PRO A 72 11.58 2.20 11.00
CA PRO A 72 12.77 1.54 10.45
C PRO A 72 12.86 0.05 10.75
N GLU A 73 12.36 -0.41 11.89
CA GLU A 73 12.35 -1.84 12.23
C GLU A 73 11.45 -2.63 11.28
N LEU A 74 10.29 -2.07 10.93
CA LEU A 74 9.37 -2.70 9.99
C LEU A 74 9.97 -2.71 8.58
N GLU A 75 10.56 -1.61 8.15
CA GLU A 75 11.22 -1.53 6.84
C GLU A 75 12.34 -2.57 6.73
N ALA A 76 13.14 -2.73 7.79
CA ALA A 76 14.26 -3.66 7.80
C ALA A 76 13.84 -5.14 7.76
N PHE A 77 12.60 -5.46 8.06
CA PHE A 77 12.09 -6.85 7.99
C PHE A 77 12.04 -7.36 6.56
N PHE A 78 11.81 -6.49 5.58
CA PHE A 78 11.66 -6.87 4.19
C PHE A 78 13.01 -7.00 3.49
N HIS A 79 13.03 -7.83 2.43
CA HIS A 79 14.15 -7.85 1.49
C HIS A 79 14.29 -6.45 0.87
N TYR A 80 15.50 -6.07 0.47
CA TYR A 80 15.74 -4.72 -0.06
C TYR A 80 15.01 -4.44 -1.39
N ARG A 81 14.61 -5.48 -2.11
CA ARG A 81 13.91 -5.31 -3.38
C ARG A 81 12.41 -5.06 -3.16
N ASN A 82 11.83 -4.35 -4.12
CA ASN A 82 10.40 -4.09 -4.17
C ASN A 82 9.78 -4.87 -5.33
N LEU A 83 8.52 -5.30 -5.15
CA LEU A 83 7.69 -5.76 -6.24
C LEU A 83 6.60 -4.71 -6.43
N ASP A 84 6.76 -3.83 -7.40
CA ASP A 84 5.86 -2.69 -7.60
C ASP A 84 4.92 -2.97 -8.77
N VAL A 85 3.64 -3.19 -8.44
CA VAL A 85 2.59 -3.45 -9.44
C VAL A 85 2.43 -2.26 -10.38
N SER A 86 2.68 -1.04 -9.90
CA SER A 86 2.60 0.16 -10.74
C SER A 86 3.62 0.17 -11.86
N THR A 87 4.75 -0.53 -11.73
CA THR A 87 5.71 -0.70 -12.81
C THR A 87 5.07 -1.44 -13.99
N LEU A 88 4.31 -2.51 -13.70
CA LEU A 88 3.59 -3.24 -14.75
C LEU A 88 2.52 -2.37 -15.40
N LYS A 89 1.84 -1.55 -14.61
CA LYS A 89 0.87 -0.60 -15.13
C LYS A 89 1.50 0.36 -16.12
N GLU A 90 2.65 0.92 -15.78
CA GLU A 90 3.38 1.82 -16.66
C GLU A 90 3.77 1.15 -17.97
N LEU A 91 4.26 -0.09 -17.90
CA LEU A 91 4.63 -0.86 -19.08
C LEU A 91 3.41 -1.23 -19.92
N ALA A 92 2.32 -1.65 -19.28
CA ALA A 92 1.08 -2.00 -19.98
C ALA A 92 0.50 -0.81 -20.73
N ASN A 93 0.51 0.37 -20.10
CA ASN A 93 0.04 1.59 -20.75
C ASN A 93 0.85 1.93 -22.02
N ARG A 94 2.13 1.59 -22.05
CA ARG A 94 3.02 1.88 -23.19
C ARG A 94 3.00 0.80 -24.24
N TRP A 95 2.92 -0.46 -23.83
CA TRP A 95 3.12 -1.59 -24.73
C TRP A 95 1.84 -2.31 -25.12
N LYS A 96 0.80 -2.21 -24.32
CA LYS A 96 -0.46 -2.90 -24.57
C LYS A 96 -1.65 -2.14 -23.95
N PRO A 97 -1.83 -0.88 -24.36
CA PRO A 97 -2.84 -0.02 -23.73
C PRO A 97 -4.27 -0.53 -23.85
N GLU A 98 -4.57 -1.37 -24.84
CA GLU A 98 -5.90 -1.93 -25.06
C GLU A 98 -6.39 -2.78 -23.89
N ILE A 99 -5.51 -3.35 -23.08
CA ILE A 99 -5.93 -4.15 -21.92
C ILE A 99 -6.39 -3.29 -20.75
N MET A 100 -6.02 -2.02 -20.72
CA MET A 100 -6.31 -1.16 -19.57
C MET A 100 -7.80 -0.87 -19.38
N ALA A 101 -8.58 -0.97 -20.45
CA ALA A 101 -10.03 -0.77 -20.38
C ALA A 101 -10.75 -1.85 -19.54
N GLY A 102 -10.17 -3.05 -19.44
CA GLY A 102 -10.74 -4.15 -18.66
C GLY A 102 -10.41 -4.09 -17.16
N LEU A 103 -9.58 -3.13 -16.75
CA LEU A 103 -9.16 -3.02 -15.36
C LEU A 103 -9.99 -1.96 -14.63
N THR A 104 -10.72 -2.38 -13.60
CA THR A 104 -11.53 -1.46 -12.78
C THR A 104 -11.11 -1.54 -11.32
N LYS A 105 -11.15 -0.40 -10.63
CA LYS A 105 -10.83 -0.31 -9.20
C LYS A 105 -11.94 0.41 -8.45
N LYS A 106 -12.18 -0.06 -7.21
CA LYS A 106 -13.12 0.57 -6.28
C LYS A 106 -12.35 1.54 -5.40
N ALA A 107 -12.27 2.76 -5.59
CA ALA A 107 -11.47 3.70 -4.79
C ALA A 107 -12.08 3.92 -3.39
N THR A 108 -12.09 2.89 -2.55
CA THR A 108 -12.67 2.94 -1.21
C THR A 108 -11.75 3.57 -0.17
N HIS A 109 -10.45 3.64 -0.45
CA HIS A 109 -9.40 4.11 0.47
C HIS A 109 -9.33 3.32 1.79
N GLN A 110 -9.85 2.10 1.82
CA GLN A 110 -9.67 1.16 2.91
C GLN A 110 -8.41 0.35 2.63
N ALA A 111 -7.48 0.28 3.59
CA ALA A 111 -6.18 -0.34 3.36
C ALA A 111 -6.29 -1.78 2.86
N LEU A 112 -7.16 -2.58 3.46
CA LEU A 112 -7.33 -3.98 3.05
C LEU A 112 -7.92 -4.10 1.65
N ASP A 113 -8.88 -3.25 1.30
CA ASP A 113 -9.46 -3.23 -0.04
C ASP A 113 -8.43 -2.82 -1.08
N ASP A 114 -7.59 -1.84 -0.77
CA ASP A 114 -6.51 -1.41 -1.65
C ASP A 114 -5.48 -2.52 -1.88
N ILE A 115 -5.15 -3.27 -0.84
CA ILE A 115 -4.24 -4.42 -0.95
C ILE A 115 -4.86 -5.50 -1.85
N ARG A 116 -6.13 -5.83 -1.65
CA ARG A 116 -6.83 -6.81 -2.48
C ARG A 116 -6.92 -6.38 -3.93
N GLU A 117 -7.19 -5.12 -4.17
CA GLU A 117 -7.22 -4.56 -5.53
C GLU A 117 -5.84 -4.61 -6.20
N SER A 118 -4.77 -4.36 -5.44
CA SER A 118 -3.40 -4.49 -5.97
C SER A 118 -3.09 -5.93 -6.36
N ILE A 119 -3.53 -6.91 -5.57
CA ILE A 119 -3.37 -8.33 -5.90
C ILE A 119 -4.14 -8.70 -7.16
N GLU A 120 -5.39 -8.24 -7.27
CA GLU A 120 -6.21 -8.50 -8.46
C GLU A 120 -5.66 -7.80 -9.71
N GLU A 121 -5.12 -6.60 -9.53
CA GLU A 121 -4.45 -5.89 -10.61
C GLU A 121 -3.23 -6.67 -11.11
N LEU A 122 -2.42 -7.21 -10.21
CA LEU A 122 -1.27 -8.05 -10.58
C LEU A 122 -1.70 -9.31 -11.31
N ARG A 123 -2.77 -9.97 -10.84
CA ARG A 123 -3.34 -11.14 -11.54
C ARG A 123 -3.78 -10.78 -12.95
N TYR A 124 -4.43 -9.65 -13.11
CA TYR A 124 -4.90 -9.17 -14.41
C TYR A 124 -3.72 -8.99 -15.37
N TYR A 125 -2.64 -8.34 -14.94
CA TYR A 125 -1.45 -8.17 -15.77
C TYR A 125 -0.79 -9.51 -16.11
N ARG A 126 -0.77 -10.43 -15.17
CA ARG A 126 -0.22 -11.76 -15.42
C ARG A 126 -0.98 -12.48 -16.52
N GLU A 127 -2.30 -12.41 -16.51
CA GLU A 127 -3.14 -13.06 -17.51
C GLU A 127 -3.14 -12.36 -18.87
N HIS A 128 -3.20 -11.06 -18.89
CA HIS A 128 -3.45 -10.28 -20.09
C HIS A 128 -2.23 -9.59 -20.67
N PHE A 129 -1.19 -9.39 -19.87
CA PHE A 129 -0.01 -8.67 -20.30
C PHE A 129 1.21 -9.58 -20.40
N ILE A 130 1.53 -10.33 -19.36
CA ILE A 130 2.78 -11.10 -19.29
C ILE A 130 2.65 -12.46 -20.00
N ALA A 131 1.56 -13.15 -19.80
CA ALA A 131 1.35 -14.52 -20.32
C ALA A 131 0.93 -14.55 -21.79
N GLY A 132 0.61 -13.43 -22.33
CA GLY A 132 0.11 -13.39 -23.67
C GLY A 132 0.73 -12.42 -24.55
#